data_4d5fc375fca411c10e270b4e29c5b814
#
_entry.id   4d5fc375fca411c10e270b4e29c5b814
#
_cell.length_a   1.000
_cell.length_b   1.000
_cell.length_c   1.000
_cell.angle_alpha   90.00
_cell.angle_beta   90.00
_cell.angle_gamma   90.00
#
_symmetry.space_group_name_H-M   'P 1'
#
loop_
_entity.id
_entity.type
_entity.pdbx_description
1 polymer ?
#
loop_
_entity_poly.entity_id
_entity_poly.type
_entity_poly.pdbx_seq_one_letter_code
_entity_poly.pdbx_strand_id
1 'polypeptide(L)'
;MVIATSMGGPIAVLIILLVAICVVASCVKIVPQAHAFVIERLGGYKATWSVGLHFKTPIIDKVAKRVNLKEQVVDFAPQPVITKDNVTMRIDTVVFFQITDPKLYAYGVENPIMAIENLTATTLRNIIGDLELDETL
;
A
#
# COMPACT_ATOMS: atom_id res chain seq x y z
N MET A 1 59.07 -13.63 2.06
CA MET A 1 58.00 -13.16 1.18
C MET A 1 56.80 -14.12 1.03
N VAL A 2 56.96 -15.39 1.39
CA VAL A 2 55.90 -16.40 1.26
C VAL A 2 54.93 -16.48 2.45
N ILE A 3 55.31 -15.94 3.61
CA ILE A 3 54.50 -16.04 4.86
C ILE A 3 53.44 -14.90 4.90
N ALA A 4 53.67 -13.76 4.22
CA ALA A 4 52.70 -12.68 4.18
C ALA A 4 51.50 -12.95 3.28
N THR A 5 51.61 -13.87 2.34
CA THR A 5 50.51 -14.28 1.45
C THR A 5 49.56 -15.29 2.09
N SER A 6 50.00 -15.99 3.13
CA SER A 6 49.15 -17.01 3.79
C SER A 6 48.18 -16.44 4.83
N MET A 7 48.44 -15.28 5.38
CA MET A 7 47.54 -14.64 6.35
C MET A 7 46.45 -13.79 5.66
N GLY A 8 46.71 -13.26 4.47
CA GLY A 8 45.71 -12.55 3.70
C GLY A 8 44.60 -13.43 3.14
N GLY A 9 44.90 -14.67 2.83
CA GLY A 9 43.92 -15.62 2.32
C GLY A 9 42.76 -15.90 3.27
N PRO A 10 42.99 -16.34 4.51
CA PRO A 10 41.92 -16.64 5.44
C PRO A 10 41.11 -15.38 5.85
N ILE A 11 41.78 -14.22 5.92
CA ILE A 11 41.10 -12.95 6.23
C ILE A 11 40.20 -12.53 5.07
N ALA A 12 40.68 -12.64 3.85
CA ALA A 12 39.90 -12.35 2.65
C ALA A 12 38.67 -13.27 2.54
N VAL A 13 38.84 -14.56 2.82
CA VAL A 13 37.71 -15.51 2.84
C VAL A 13 36.69 -15.15 3.93
N LEU A 14 37.17 -14.77 5.12
CA LEU A 14 36.31 -14.38 6.22
C LEU A 14 35.49 -13.12 5.86
N ILE A 15 36.10 -12.13 5.24
CA ILE A 15 35.42 -10.91 4.80
C ILE A 15 34.38 -11.23 3.73
N ILE A 16 34.71 -12.05 2.75
CA ILE A 16 33.79 -12.47 1.69
C ILE A 16 32.60 -13.24 2.29
N LEU A 17 32.85 -14.13 3.23
CA LEU A 17 31.80 -14.88 3.93
C LEU A 17 30.88 -13.94 4.71
N LEU A 18 31.44 -12.97 5.42
CA LEU A 18 30.68 -11.99 6.20
C LEU A 18 29.81 -11.11 5.30
N VAL A 19 30.36 -10.64 4.17
CA VAL A 19 29.60 -9.87 3.18
C VAL A 19 28.49 -10.72 2.58
N ALA A 20 28.75 -11.98 2.25
CA ALA A 20 27.74 -12.89 1.71
C ALA A 20 26.58 -13.10 2.71
N ILE A 21 26.88 -13.29 3.99
CA ILE A 21 25.87 -13.43 5.05
C ILE A 21 25.04 -12.16 5.18
N CYS A 22 25.66 -10.97 5.15
CA CYS A 22 24.96 -9.68 5.21
C CYS A 22 24.03 -9.50 4.02
N VAL A 23 24.47 -9.85 2.82
CA VAL A 23 23.67 -9.77 1.59
C VAL A 23 22.45 -10.71 1.67
N VAL A 24 22.68 -11.97 2.08
CA VAL A 24 21.57 -12.95 2.24
C VAL A 24 20.58 -12.48 3.30
N ALA A 25 21.05 -11.95 4.43
CA ALA A 25 20.18 -11.41 5.47
C ALA A 25 19.36 -10.24 4.98
N SER A 26 19.93 -9.38 4.12
CA SER A 26 19.23 -8.25 3.50
C SER A 26 18.19 -8.68 2.46
N CYS A 27 18.33 -9.86 1.88
CA CYS A 27 17.39 -10.40 0.88
C CYS A 27 16.07 -10.86 1.50
N VAL A 28 16.07 -11.19 2.79
CA VAL A 28 14.89 -11.74 3.47
C VAL A 28 13.98 -10.62 3.94
N LYS A 29 12.72 -10.70 3.57
CA LYS A 29 11.65 -9.80 4.06
C LYS A 29 10.46 -10.62 4.54
N ILE A 30 9.89 -10.18 5.65
CA ILE A 30 8.70 -10.78 6.23
C ILE A 30 7.53 -9.84 6.02
N VAL A 31 6.45 -10.35 5.43
CA VAL A 31 5.20 -9.61 5.24
C VAL A 31 4.28 -9.95 6.41
N PRO A 32 3.89 -8.98 7.24
CA PRO A 32 2.98 -9.23 8.36
C PRO A 32 1.58 -9.59 7.90
N GLN A 33 0.78 -10.10 8.84
CA GLN A 33 -0.62 -10.44 8.59
C GLN A 33 -1.40 -9.22 8.10
N ALA A 34 -2.33 -9.48 7.17
CA ALA A 34 -3.21 -8.47 6.57
C ALA A 34 -2.45 -7.32 5.88
N HIS A 35 -1.24 -7.61 5.39
CA HIS A 35 -0.46 -6.68 4.57
C HIS A 35 -0.05 -7.36 3.27
N ALA A 36 0.23 -6.55 2.27
CA ALA A 36 0.86 -6.97 1.02
C ALA A 36 1.90 -5.95 0.61
N PHE A 37 3.02 -6.43 0.09
CA PHE A 37 4.09 -5.57 -0.40
C PHE A 37 4.12 -5.64 -1.93
N VAL A 38 4.06 -4.49 -2.57
CA VAL A 38 4.25 -4.36 -4.01
C VAL A 38 5.73 -4.15 -4.28
N ILE A 39 6.32 -5.06 -5.04
CA ILE A 39 7.75 -5.08 -5.32
C ILE A 39 8.01 -4.58 -6.73
N GLU A 40 8.92 -3.63 -6.84
CA GLU A 40 9.43 -3.13 -8.11
C GLU A 40 10.86 -3.59 -8.33
N ARG A 41 11.16 -3.92 -9.60
CA ARG A 41 12.51 -4.21 -10.05
C ARG A 41 12.90 -3.18 -11.10
N LEU A 42 13.93 -2.38 -10.81
CA LEU A 42 14.46 -1.35 -11.71
C LEU A 42 13.37 -0.38 -12.20
N GLY A 43 12.44 -0.02 -11.31
CA GLY A 43 11.34 0.90 -11.63
C GLY A 43 10.09 0.27 -12.23
N GLY A 44 10.10 -1.04 -12.52
CA GLY A 44 8.94 -1.77 -13.04
C GLY A 44 8.36 -2.74 -12.04
N TYR A 45 7.05 -2.97 -12.13
CA TYR A 45 6.37 -3.95 -11.30
C TYR A 45 6.92 -5.36 -11.50
N LYS A 46 7.30 -6.03 -10.40
CA LYS A 46 7.76 -7.40 -10.41
C LYS A 46 6.70 -8.37 -9.89
N ALA A 47 6.25 -8.16 -8.65
CA ALA A 47 5.32 -9.06 -7.97
C ALA A 47 4.66 -8.38 -6.78
N THR A 48 3.56 -8.96 -6.33
CA THR A 48 2.91 -8.61 -5.07
C THR A 48 3.15 -9.73 -4.07
N TRP A 49 3.73 -9.41 -2.93
CA TRP A 49 4.00 -10.39 -1.88
C TRP A 49 2.83 -10.44 -0.90
N SER A 50 2.30 -11.64 -0.70
CA SER A 50 1.33 -11.92 0.36
C SER A 50 2.04 -12.18 1.69
N VAL A 51 1.26 -12.50 2.74
CA VAL A 51 1.78 -12.82 4.07
C VAL A 51 2.80 -13.95 4.01
N GLY A 52 3.89 -13.78 4.72
CA GLY A 52 4.92 -14.79 4.88
C GLY A 52 6.34 -14.31 4.61
N LEU A 53 7.23 -15.28 4.45
CA LEU A 53 8.65 -15.05 4.19
C LEU A 53 8.88 -14.93 2.69
N HIS A 54 9.57 -13.88 2.28
CA HIS A 54 9.91 -13.63 0.88
C HIS A 54 11.38 -13.25 0.74
N PHE A 55 11.94 -13.57 -0.43
CA PHE A 55 13.31 -13.22 -0.79
C PHE A 55 13.32 -12.18 -1.90
N LYS A 56 14.15 -11.18 -1.77
CA LYS A 56 14.33 -10.14 -2.81
C LYS A 56 15.80 -9.96 -3.13
N THR A 57 16.09 -9.51 -4.34
CA THR A 57 17.45 -9.09 -4.72
C THR A 57 17.72 -7.70 -4.14
N PRO A 58 18.75 -7.51 -3.30
CA PRO A 58 18.91 -6.28 -2.51
C PRO A 58 19.20 -5.03 -3.33
N ILE A 59 19.82 -5.17 -4.52
CA ILE A 59 20.24 -4.03 -5.33
C ILE A 59 19.16 -3.61 -6.33
N ILE A 60 18.45 -4.56 -6.93
CA ILE A 60 17.51 -4.32 -8.03
C ILE A 60 16.04 -4.35 -7.59
N ASP A 61 15.71 -5.08 -6.54
CA ASP A 61 14.35 -5.19 -6.01
C ASP A 61 14.15 -4.22 -4.84
N LYS A 62 13.03 -3.51 -4.84
CA LYS A 62 12.62 -2.64 -3.73
C LYS A 62 11.15 -2.82 -3.40
N VAL A 63 10.79 -2.56 -2.16
CA VAL A 63 9.39 -2.45 -1.75
C VAL A 63 8.87 -1.09 -2.17
N ALA A 64 8.07 -1.05 -3.23
CA ALA A 64 7.52 0.19 -3.77
C ALA A 64 6.38 0.71 -2.89
N LYS A 65 5.54 -0.18 -2.41
CA LYS A 65 4.40 0.19 -1.58
C LYS A 65 4.05 -0.94 -0.61
N ARG A 66 3.70 -0.55 0.62
CA ARG A 66 3.15 -1.44 1.64
C ARG A 66 1.66 -1.18 1.74
N VAL A 67 0.85 -2.19 1.50
CA VAL A 67 -0.59 -2.08 1.45
C VAL A 67 -1.20 -2.80 2.65
N ASN A 68 -2.08 -2.12 3.36
CA ASN A 68 -2.84 -2.71 4.45
C ASN A 68 -4.15 -3.30 3.89
N LEU A 69 -4.32 -4.60 4.07
CA LEU A 69 -5.49 -5.34 3.56
C LEU A 69 -6.66 -5.40 4.55
N LYS A 70 -6.50 -4.85 5.75
CA LYS A 70 -7.60 -4.77 6.70
C LYS A 70 -8.64 -3.77 6.22
N GLU A 71 -9.88 -4.00 6.65
CA GLU A 71 -10.94 -3.03 6.46
C GLU A 71 -10.55 -1.70 7.11
N GLN A 72 -10.69 -0.63 6.36
CA GLN A 72 -10.32 0.72 6.79
C GLN A 72 -11.55 1.61 6.84
N VAL A 73 -11.51 2.57 7.74
CA VAL A 73 -12.58 3.56 7.92
C VAL A 73 -12.02 4.93 7.59
N VAL A 74 -12.72 5.64 6.72
CA VAL A 74 -12.38 7.02 6.38
C VAL A 74 -13.58 7.90 6.67
N ASP A 75 -13.35 8.95 7.46
CA ASP A 75 -14.34 9.95 7.80
C ASP A 75 -14.12 11.16 6.88
N PHE A 76 -15.11 11.47 6.08
CA PHE A 76 -15.04 12.60 5.15
C PHE A 76 -15.72 13.83 5.73
N ALA A 77 -15.22 15.00 5.33
CA ALA A 77 -15.79 16.27 5.75
C ALA A 77 -17.28 16.38 5.34
N PRO A 78 -18.12 17.01 6.17
CA PRO A 78 -19.53 17.23 5.85
C PRO A 78 -19.70 17.92 4.49
N GLN A 79 -20.65 17.45 3.70
CA GLN A 79 -20.92 17.98 2.37
C GLN A 79 -22.34 18.55 2.29
N PRO A 80 -22.52 19.75 1.69
CA PRO A 80 -23.84 20.28 1.45
C PRO A 80 -24.50 19.55 0.27
N VAL A 81 -25.74 19.12 0.48
CA VAL A 81 -26.57 18.51 -0.55
C VAL A 81 -27.93 19.17 -0.55
N ILE A 82 -28.61 19.17 -1.70
CA ILE A 82 -29.95 19.72 -1.88
C ILE A 82 -30.90 18.56 -2.11
N THR A 83 -31.92 18.47 -1.28
CA THR A 83 -32.97 17.46 -1.40
C THR A 83 -33.95 17.81 -2.53
N LYS A 84 -34.83 16.87 -2.87
CA LYS A 84 -35.89 17.07 -3.87
C LYS A 84 -36.85 18.22 -3.49
N ASP A 85 -37.05 18.46 -2.21
CA ASP A 85 -37.84 19.55 -1.64
C ASP A 85 -37.13 20.90 -1.69
N ASN A 86 -35.94 20.97 -2.30
CA ASN A 86 -35.11 22.17 -2.39
C ASN A 86 -34.59 22.66 -1.02
N VAL A 87 -34.36 21.73 -0.09
CA VAL A 87 -33.80 22.02 1.22
C VAL A 87 -32.31 21.66 1.21
N THR A 88 -31.47 22.62 1.62
CA THR A 88 -30.03 22.39 1.77
C THR A 88 -29.75 21.72 3.11
N MET A 89 -29.02 20.62 3.11
CA MET A 89 -28.59 19.94 4.31
C MET A 89 -27.12 19.53 4.20
N ARG A 90 -26.47 19.35 5.35
CA ARG A 90 -25.12 18.84 5.45
C ARG A 90 -25.14 17.37 5.87
N ILE A 91 -24.31 16.56 5.21
CA ILE A 91 -24.23 15.13 5.48
C ILE A 91 -22.81 14.75 5.86
N ASP A 92 -22.65 14.15 7.03
CA ASP A 92 -21.43 13.48 7.45
C ASP A 92 -21.41 12.08 6.86
N THR A 93 -20.27 11.70 6.30
CA THR A 93 -20.10 10.40 5.67
C THR A 93 -18.89 9.69 6.21
N VAL A 94 -19.09 8.43 6.59
CA VAL A 94 -18.04 7.50 6.96
C VAL A 94 -18.04 6.36 5.96
N VAL A 95 -16.90 6.08 5.37
CA VAL A 95 -16.76 5.02 4.38
C VAL A 95 -15.87 3.91 4.92
N PHE A 96 -16.38 2.68 4.85
CA PHE A 96 -15.63 1.47 5.13
C PHE A 96 -15.15 0.90 3.80
N PHE A 97 -13.87 0.58 3.69
CA PHE A 97 -13.33 -0.03 2.49
C PHE A 97 -12.21 -1.01 2.82
N GLN A 98 -11.98 -1.93 1.90
CA GLN A 98 -10.90 -2.91 2.00
C GLN A 98 -10.20 -3.02 0.65
N ILE A 99 -8.89 -3.10 0.68
CA ILE A 99 -8.09 -3.27 -0.54
C ILE A 99 -8.01 -4.76 -0.86
N THR A 100 -8.54 -5.15 -2.01
CA THR A 100 -8.54 -6.54 -2.48
C THR A 100 -7.43 -6.82 -3.48
N ASP A 101 -7.02 -5.80 -4.25
CA ASP A 101 -5.94 -5.89 -5.23
C ASP A 101 -4.86 -4.84 -4.93
N PRO A 102 -3.75 -5.23 -4.26
CA PRO A 102 -2.68 -4.30 -3.94
C PRO A 102 -2.01 -3.65 -5.16
N LYS A 103 -1.93 -4.37 -6.27
CA LYS A 103 -1.35 -3.84 -7.51
C LYS A 103 -2.19 -2.70 -8.07
N LEU A 104 -3.48 -2.87 -8.17
CA LEU A 104 -4.40 -1.82 -8.62
C LEU A 104 -4.40 -0.63 -7.66
N TYR A 105 -4.34 -0.87 -6.36
CA TYR A 105 -4.22 0.19 -5.37
C TYR A 105 -2.94 1.01 -5.55
N ALA A 106 -1.81 0.35 -5.85
CA ALA A 106 -0.52 1.01 -5.99
C ALA A 106 -0.36 1.76 -7.33
N TYR A 107 -0.92 1.22 -8.42
CA TYR A 107 -0.68 1.73 -9.77
C TYR A 107 -1.92 2.20 -10.51
N GLY A 108 -3.11 1.74 -10.13
CA GLY A 108 -4.34 2.03 -10.85
C GLY A 108 -4.86 3.46 -10.62
N VAL A 109 -4.61 4.02 -9.45
CA VAL A 109 -5.09 5.35 -9.05
C VAL A 109 -3.99 6.07 -8.30
N GLU A 110 -3.72 7.32 -8.64
CA GLU A 110 -2.69 8.13 -7.99
C GLU A 110 -3.02 8.40 -6.52
N ASN A 111 -4.27 8.76 -6.23
CA ASN A 111 -4.76 8.98 -4.88
C ASN A 111 -6.08 8.22 -4.65
N PRO A 112 -6.01 6.96 -4.15
CA PRO A 112 -7.20 6.14 -3.97
C PRO A 112 -8.23 6.71 -2.99
N ILE A 113 -7.77 7.34 -1.91
CA ILE A 113 -8.66 7.92 -0.89
C ILE A 113 -9.46 9.08 -1.47
N MET A 114 -8.82 9.95 -2.23
CA MET A 114 -9.50 11.06 -2.92
C MET A 114 -10.50 10.56 -3.96
N ALA A 115 -10.17 9.49 -4.68
CA ALA A 115 -11.09 8.88 -5.64
C ALA A 115 -12.34 8.32 -4.95
N ILE A 116 -12.17 7.65 -3.80
CA ILE A 116 -13.28 7.15 -2.98
C ILE A 116 -14.14 8.32 -2.46
N GLU A 117 -13.51 9.38 -1.98
CA GLU A 117 -14.21 10.57 -1.50
C GLU A 117 -15.06 11.19 -2.60
N ASN A 118 -14.50 11.43 -3.77
CA ASN A 118 -15.21 12.02 -4.91
C ASN A 118 -16.36 11.14 -5.38
N LEU A 119 -16.16 9.84 -5.47
CA LEU A 119 -17.20 8.90 -5.86
C LEU A 119 -18.34 8.88 -4.84
N THR A 120 -18.01 8.85 -3.56
CA THR A 120 -18.98 8.87 -2.46
C THR A 120 -19.79 10.16 -2.46
N ALA A 121 -19.12 11.30 -2.62
CA ALA A 121 -19.77 12.61 -2.69
C ALA A 121 -20.76 12.69 -3.84
N THR A 122 -20.37 12.25 -5.03
CA THR A 122 -21.22 12.23 -6.22
C THR A 122 -22.42 11.31 -6.04
N THR A 123 -22.19 10.11 -5.51
CA THR A 123 -23.26 9.11 -5.27
C THR A 123 -24.27 9.64 -4.26
N LEU A 124 -23.82 10.19 -3.14
CA LEU A 124 -24.70 10.77 -2.12
C LEU A 124 -25.50 11.95 -2.67
N ARG A 125 -24.87 12.84 -3.42
CA ARG A 125 -25.54 13.96 -4.04
C ARG A 125 -26.66 13.51 -4.95
N ASN A 126 -26.43 12.48 -5.76
CA ASN A 126 -27.43 11.93 -6.67
C ASN A 126 -28.58 11.24 -5.91
N ILE A 127 -28.26 10.42 -4.93
CA ILE A 127 -29.26 9.66 -4.15
C ILE A 127 -30.13 10.62 -3.33
N ILE A 128 -29.51 11.53 -2.60
CA ILE A 128 -30.24 12.46 -1.71
C ILE A 128 -30.97 13.53 -2.51
N GLY A 129 -30.46 13.93 -3.66
CA GLY A 129 -31.15 14.85 -4.57
C GLY A 129 -32.46 14.28 -5.10
N ASP A 130 -32.62 12.96 -5.14
CA ASP A 130 -33.85 12.28 -5.54
C ASP A 130 -34.79 11.99 -4.36
N LEU A 131 -34.35 12.25 -3.11
CA LEU A 131 -35.14 12.02 -1.89
C LEU A 131 -35.72 13.33 -1.37
N GLU A 132 -36.87 13.23 -0.69
CA GLU A 132 -37.40 14.30 0.10
C GLU A 132 -36.72 14.37 1.48
N LEU A 133 -36.79 15.53 2.14
CA LEU A 133 -36.16 15.71 3.45
C LEU A 133 -36.64 14.67 4.46
N ASP A 134 -37.93 14.37 4.47
CA ASP A 134 -38.52 13.40 5.38
C ASP A 134 -38.03 11.96 5.15
N GLU A 135 -37.60 11.64 3.94
CA GLU A 135 -37.06 10.35 3.58
C GLU A 135 -35.59 10.19 4.02
N THR A 136 -34.89 11.29 4.22
CA THR A 136 -33.48 11.31 4.64
C THR A 136 -33.30 11.40 6.15
N LEU A 137 -34.33 11.76 6.87
CA LEU A 137 -34.39 11.80 8.31
C LEU A 137 -34.97 10.48 8.87
#